data_d8016f7b11f700215dee9e32471c65a6
#
_entry.id   d8016f7b11f700215dee9e32471c65a6
#
_cell.length_a   1.000
_cell.length_b   1.000
_cell.length_c   1.000
_cell.angle_alpha   90.00
_cell.angle_beta   90.00
_cell.angle_gamma   90.00
#
_symmetry.space_group_name_H-M   'P 1'
#
loop_
_entity.id
_entity.type
_entity.pdbx_description
1 polymer ?
#
loop_
_entity_poly.entity_id
_entity_poly.type
_entity_poly.pdbx_seq_one_letter_code
_entity_poly.pdbx_strand_id
1 'polypeptide(L)'
;MKPLARERPPKMRTQRLIIDKLPDEVLVYDLDRHKAHCLNQTAALVWNLCDGRATPRDIARRLQTELDQPFNEDLVWLALRQLSRIHLLEGSFVWPAQPVGVSRREMVRRMGIAAAVSVPLITSIVSPTAVQALTCFPGGHACSTDVQCCSHNCLGNFTCHS
;
A
#
# COMPACT_ATOMS: atom_id res chain seq x y z
N MET A 1 -33.58 19.72 6.48
CA MET A 1 -32.21 19.74 5.92
C MET A 1 -31.33 18.85 6.81
N LYS A 2 -30.95 17.67 6.36
CA LYS A 2 -29.97 16.83 7.07
C LYS A 2 -28.61 17.54 7.01
N PRO A 3 -27.89 17.70 8.14
CA PRO A 3 -26.55 18.23 8.10
C PRO A 3 -25.70 17.28 7.25
N LEU A 4 -25.04 17.82 6.23
CA LEU A 4 -24.01 17.13 5.46
C LEU A 4 -23.02 16.55 6.48
N ALA A 5 -22.88 15.24 6.48
CA ALA A 5 -21.88 14.57 7.31
C ALA A 5 -20.55 15.24 7.03
N ARG A 6 -19.97 15.88 8.03
CA ARG A 6 -18.65 16.52 7.94
C ARG A 6 -17.68 15.45 7.48
N GLU A 7 -17.28 15.51 6.22
CA GLU A 7 -16.26 14.66 5.67
C GLU A 7 -15.01 14.85 6.53
N ARG A 8 -14.61 13.82 7.25
CA ARG A 8 -13.36 13.86 7.99
C ARG A 8 -12.23 13.83 6.96
N PRO A 9 -11.34 14.84 6.97
CA PRO A 9 -10.22 14.85 6.04
C PRO A 9 -9.36 13.58 6.23
N PRO A 10 -8.77 13.04 5.16
CA PRO A 10 -7.91 11.87 5.24
C PRO A 10 -6.66 12.16 6.05
N LYS A 11 -6.28 11.22 6.91
CA LYS A 11 -5.08 11.31 7.72
C LYS A 11 -4.21 10.07 7.49
N MET A 12 -2.92 10.29 7.19
CA MET A 12 -1.96 9.21 7.03
C MET A 12 -1.69 8.50 8.36
N ARG A 13 -1.57 7.17 8.32
CA ARG A 13 -1.09 6.37 9.43
C ARG A 13 0.44 6.37 9.41
N THR A 14 1.04 6.65 10.55
CA THR A 14 2.50 6.62 10.73
C THR A 14 2.93 5.58 11.76
N GLN A 15 2.00 5.13 12.61
CA GLN A 15 2.32 4.18 13.66
C GLN A 15 2.54 2.77 13.11
N ARG A 16 3.57 2.09 13.63
CA ARG A 16 3.90 0.70 13.28
C ARG A 16 4.17 0.50 11.79
N LEU A 17 4.77 1.51 11.15
CA LEU A 17 5.21 1.48 9.76
C LEU A 17 6.71 1.76 9.70
N ILE A 18 7.42 1.02 8.86
CA ILE A 18 8.77 1.34 8.42
C ILE A 18 8.64 1.92 7.02
N ILE A 19 9.20 3.11 6.80
CA ILE A 19 9.07 3.84 5.54
C ILE A 19 10.47 4.02 4.97
N ASP A 20 10.69 3.56 3.75
CA ASP A 20 11.89 3.75 2.98
C ASP A 20 11.57 4.51 1.69
N LYS A 21 12.30 5.61 1.45
CA LYS A 21 12.09 6.49 0.30
C LYS A 21 13.12 6.18 -0.77
N LEU A 22 12.65 5.67 -1.89
CA LEU A 22 13.41 5.46 -3.10
C LEU A 22 13.22 6.65 -4.06
N PRO A 23 14.05 6.80 -5.12
CA PRO A 23 13.94 7.94 -6.03
C PRO A 23 12.54 8.11 -6.67
N ASP A 24 11.91 7.03 -7.08
CA ASP A 24 10.66 7.05 -7.84
C ASP A 24 9.48 6.42 -7.10
N GLU A 25 9.71 5.88 -5.89
CA GLU A 25 8.70 5.15 -5.13
C GLU A 25 8.94 5.22 -3.63
N VAL A 26 7.94 4.87 -2.84
CA VAL A 26 8.04 4.76 -1.39
C VAL A 26 7.65 3.35 -0.98
N LEU A 27 8.58 2.67 -0.30
CA LEU A 27 8.32 1.36 0.29
C LEU A 27 7.82 1.55 1.72
N VAL A 28 6.67 0.95 2.03
CA VAL A 28 6.06 1.00 3.35
C VAL A 28 5.86 -0.42 3.86
N TYR A 29 6.54 -0.77 4.96
CA TYR A 29 6.34 -2.04 5.62
C TYR A 29 5.41 -1.88 6.83
N ASP A 30 4.28 -2.59 6.81
CA ASP A 30 3.30 -2.64 7.89
C ASP A 30 3.69 -3.74 8.88
N LEU A 31 4.18 -3.33 10.06
CA LEU A 31 4.61 -4.23 11.13
C LEU A 31 3.46 -5.04 11.74
N ASP A 32 2.23 -4.51 11.71
CA ASP A 32 1.07 -5.20 12.30
C ASP A 32 0.52 -6.28 11.37
N ARG A 33 0.70 -6.10 10.06
CA ARG A 33 0.14 -7.00 9.02
C ARG A 33 1.18 -7.83 8.31
N HIS A 34 2.47 -7.59 8.59
CA HIS A 34 3.60 -8.23 7.90
C HIS A 34 3.50 -8.11 6.37
N LYS A 35 3.19 -6.92 5.89
CA LYS A 35 3.04 -6.63 4.47
C LYS A 35 3.89 -5.46 4.04
N ALA A 36 4.55 -5.61 2.91
CA ALA A 36 5.24 -4.53 2.23
C ALA A 36 4.33 -3.94 1.14
N HIS A 37 4.30 -2.62 1.06
CA HIS A 37 3.55 -1.86 0.07
C HIS A 37 4.51 -0.93 -0.66
N CYS A 38 4.51 -1.01 -1.99
CA CYS A 38 5.26 -0.10 -2.83
C CYS A 38 4.28 0.91 -3.45
N LEU A 39 4.48 2.17 -3.14
CA LEU A 39 3.70 3.31 -3.61
C LEU A 39 4.49 4.01 -4.69
N ASN A 40 3.92 4.17 -5.90
CA ASN A 40 4.55 5.04 -6.89
C ASN A 40 4.54 6.50 -6.41
N GLN A 41 5.29 7.37 -7.08
CA GLN A 41 5.43 8.78 -6.72
C GLN A 41 4.08 9.47 -6.46
N THR A 42 3.09 9.27 -7.33
CA THR A 42 1.77 9.88 -7.20
C THR A 42 1.02 9.38 -5.96
N ALA A 43 1.02 8.08 -5.69
CA ALA A 43 0.37 7.52 -4.51
C ALA A 43 1.06 7.98 -3.22
N ALA A 44 2.39 8.09 -3.22
CA ALA A 44 3.19 8.59 -2.11
C ALA A 44 2.91 10.07 -1.83
N LEU A 45 2.80 10.90 -2.86
CA LEU A 45 2.45 12.31 -2.71
C LEU A 45 1.04 12.49 -2.13
N VAL A 46 0.03 11.76 -2.65
CA VAL A 46 -1.31 11.77 -2.06
C VAL A 46 -1.26 11.37 -0.59
N TRP A 47 -0.53 10.31 -0.26
CA TRP A 47 -0.41 9.82 1.11
C TRP A 47 0.22 10.85 2.04
N ASN A 48 1.31 11.51 1.62
CA ASN A 48 1.99 12.56 2.38
C ASN A 48 1.12 13.81 2.61
N LEU A 49 0.21 14.11 1.67
CA LEU A 49 -0.72 15.24 1.80
C LEU A 49 -1.95 14.92 2.68
N CYS A 50 -2.12 13.67 3.13
CA CYS A 50 -3.16 13.27 4.07
C CYS A 50 -2.77 13.70 5.51
N ASP A 51 -2.83 14.99 5.79
CA ASP A 51 -2.46 15.59 7.09
C ASP A 51 -3.61 15.61 8.12
N GLY A 52 -4.80 15.12 7.77
CA GLY A 52 -6.00 15.19 8.59
C GLY A 52 -6.70 16.54 8.55
N ARG A 53 -6.29 17.45 7.67
CA ARG A 53 -6.87 18.79 7.48
C ARG A 53 -7.26 19.06 6.03
N ALA A 54 -6.44 18.64 5.09
CA ALA A 54 -6.66 18.83 3.66
C ALA A 54 -7.80 17.95 3.16
N THR A 55 -8.76 18.57 2.44
CA THR A 55 -9.80 17.82 1.75
C THR A 55 -9.24 17.17 0.48
N PRO A 56 -9.89 16.13 -0.10
CA PRO A 56 -9.46 15.54 -1.36
C PRO A 56 -9.31 16.57 -2.49
N ARG A 57 -10.16 17.57 -2.51
CA ARG A 57 -10.08 18.69 -3.47
C ARG A 57 -8.84 19.57 -3.24
N ASP A 58 -8.48 19.82 -1.98
CA ASP A 58 -7.27 20.59 -1.67
C ASP A 58 -6.01 19.79 -2.04
N ILE A 59 -6.01 18.48 -1.79
CA ILE A 59 -4.94 17.56 -2.21
C ILE A 59 -4.79 17.60 -3.74
N ALA A 60 -5.89 17.50 -4.50
CA ALA A 60 -5.85 17.55 -5.96
C ALA A 60 -5.23 18.86 -6.47
N ARG A 61 -5.61 20.00 -5.86
CA ARG A 61 -5.07 21.32 -6.23
C ARG A 61 -3.58 21.43 -5.95
N ARG A 62 -3.10 20.92 -4.80
CA ARG A 62 -1.68 20.92 -4.45
C ARG A 62 -0.87 20.05 -5.42
N LEU A 63 -1.36 18.85 -5.73
CA LEU A 63 -0.71 17.94 -6.68
C LEU A 63 -0.64 18.52 -8.10
N GLN A 64 -1.68 19.21 -8.54
CA GLN A 64 -1.67 19.88 -9.84
C GLN A 64 -0.54 20.92 -9.92
N THR A 65 -0.30 21.66 -8.83
CA THR A 65 0.77 22.65 -8.77
C THR A 65 2.15 21.98 -8.69
N GLU A 66 2.28 20.88 -7.94
CA GLU A 66 3.57 20.22 -7.68
C GLU A 66 4.04 19.38 -8.89
N LEU A 67 3.11 18.75 -9.60
CA LEU A 67 3.42 17.89 -10.74
C LEU A 67 3.40 18.64 -12.08
N ASP A 68 2.95 19.92 -12.10
CA ASP A 68 2.71 20.72 -13.33
C ASP A 68 1.88 19.97 -14.38
N GLN A 69 0.92 19.17 -13.91
CA GLN A 69 0.05 18.34 -14.75
C GLN A 69 -1.39 18.43 -14.27
N PRO A 70 -2.38 18.26 -15.18
CA PRO A 70 -3.78 18.26 -14.79
C PRO A 70 -4.06 17.06 -13.87
N PHE A 71 -4.21 17.35 -12.58
CA PHE A 71 -4.54 16.36 -11.56
C PHE A 71 -5.96 16.63 -11.04
N ASN A 72 -6.86 15.66 -11.20
CA ASN A 72 -8.25 15.82 -10.80
C ASN A 72 -8.55 15.14 -9.46
N GLU A 73 -9.65 15.52 -8.84
CA GLU A 73 -10.11 14.98 -7.58
C GLU A 73 -10.40 13.46 -7.66
N ASP A 74 -10.81 12.94 -8.83
CA ASP A 74 -11.07 11.51 -9.02
C ASP A 74 -9.84 10.65 -8.81
N LEU A 75 -8.66 11.13 -9.21
CA LEU A 75 -7.38 10.45 -8.98
C LEU A 75 -7.02 10.43 -7.49
N VAL A 76 -7.30 11.51 -6.76
CA VAL A 76 -7.12 11.54 -5.31
C VAL A 76 -8.03 10.51 -4.65
N TRP A 77 -9.30 10.46 -5.05
CA TRP A 77 -10.24 9.47 -4.52
C TRP A 77 -9.81 8.03 -4.82
N LEU A 78 -9.24 7.78 -6.01
CA LEU A 78 -8.69 6.48 -6.36
C LEU A 78 -7.52 6.11 -5.43
N ALA A 79 -6.58 7.03 -5.22
CA ALA A 79 -5.45 6.83 -4.31
C ALA A 79 -5.92 6.57 -2.87
N LEU A 80 -6.82 7.42 -2.34
CA LEU A 80 -7.35 7.28 -1.00
C LEU A 80 -8.06 5.93 -0.80
N ARG A 81 -8.77 5.44 -1.81
CA ARG A 81 -9.41 4.12 -1.78
C ARG A 81 -8.38 2.99 -1.70
N GLN A 82 -7.29 3.07 -2.47
CA GLN A 82 -6.21 2.09 -2.42
C GLN A 82 -5.51 2.13 -1.06
N LEU A 83 -5.13 3.33 -0.58
CA LEU A 83 -4.49 3.54 0.73
C LEU A 83 -5.34 3.04 1.90
N SER A 84 -6.66 3.28 1.86
CA SER A 84 -7.59 2.80 2.88
C SER A 84 -7.68 1.27 2.91
N ARG A 85 -7.72 0.61 1.73
CA ARG A 85 -7.76 -0.87 1.64
C ARG A 85 -6.54 -1.55 2.24
N ILE A 86 -5.40 -0.91 2.16
CA ILE A 86 -4.13 -1.40 2.72
C ILE A 86 -3.83 -0.83 4.11
N HIS A 87 -4.80 -0.12 4.69
CA HIS A 87 -4.73 0.44 6.05
C HIS A 87 -3.60 1.45 6.28
N LEU A 88 -3.22 2.20 5.28
CA LEU A 88 -2.25 3.29 5.41
C LEU A 88 -2.89 4.64 5.79
N LEU A 89 -4.21 4.69 5.99
CA LEU A 89 -4.92 5.84 6.51
C LEU A 89 -5.44 5.56 7.92
N GLU A 90 -5.45 6.61 8.78
CA GLU A 90 -6.02 6.53 10.12
C GLU A 90 -7.56 6.66 10.09
N GLY A 91 -8.21 5.86 10.93
CA GLY A 91 -9.66 5.93 11.14
C GLY A 91 -10.51 5.47 9.97
N SER A 92 -11.82 5.60 10.10
CA SER A 92 -12.78 5.36 9.03
C SER A 92 -13.01 6.66 8.26
N PHE A 93 -12.56 6.68 7.03
CA PHE A 93 -12.82 7.77 6.09
C PHE A 93 -14.24 7.63 5.53
N VAL A 94 -15.01 8.72 5.55
CA VAL A 94 -16.37 8.72 4.98
C VAL A 94 -16.26 8.89 3.47
N TRP A 95 -16.59 7.83 2.75
CA TRP A 95 -16.65 7.86 1.29
C TRP A 95 -17.88 8.64 0.82
N PRO A 96 -17.77 9.45 -0.25
CA PRO A 96 -18.96 10.04 -0.85
C PRO A 96 -19.93 8.93 -1.27
N ALA A 97 -21.22 9.14 -1.01
CA ALA A 97 -22.28 8.16 -1.27
C ALA A 97 -22.44 7.80 -2.76
N GLN A 98 -21.88 8.59 -3.65
CA GLN A 98 -21.81 8.27 -5.07
C GLN A 98 -20.45 7.64 -5.37
N PRO A 99 -20.43 6.43 -5.96
CA PRO A 99 -19.20 5.97 -6.59
C PRO A 99 -18.89 7.00 -7.68
N VAL A 100 -17.72 7.61 -7.61
CA VAL A 100 -17.17 8.31 -8.76
C VAL A 100 -16.96 7.22 -9.82
N GLY A 101 -18.04 6.99 -10.56
CA GLY A 101 -18.14 5.90 -11.54
C GLY A 101 -17.51 6.30 -12.86
N VAL A 102 -16.29 6.80 -12.79
CA VAL A 102 -15.48 6.92 -14.01
C VAL A 102 -15.00 5.51 -14.33
N SER A 103 -15.58 4.93 -15.39
CA SER A 103 -15.09 3.65 -15.90
C SER A 103 -13.63 3.84 -16.29
N ARG A 104 -12.79 2.78 -16.16
CA ARG A 104 -11.38 2.82 -16.59
C ARG A 104 -11.24 3.38 -18.00
N ARG A 105 -12.18 3.07 -18.88
CA ARG A 105 -12.23 3.54 -20.26
C ARG A 105 -12.49 5.05 -20.37
N GLU A 106 -13.38 5.57 -19.55
CA GLU A 106 -13.68 7.00 -19.47
C GLU A 106 -12.52 7.79 -18.86
N MET A 107 -11.86 7.22 -17.86
CA MET A 107 -10.66 7.78 -17.22
C MET A 107 -9.51 7.91 -18.24
N VAL A 108 -9.22 6.84 -18.97
CA VAL A 108 -8.20 6.82 -20.04
C VAL A 108 -8.55 7.81 -21.16
N ARG A 109 -9.84 7.92 -21.53
CA ARG A 109 -10.30 8.80 -22.57
C ARG A 109 -10.18 10.29 -22.20
N ARG A 110 -10.41 10.64 -20.92
CA ARG A 110 -10.31 12.02 -20.42
C ARG A 110 -8.86 12.46 -20.18
N MET A 111 -7.96 11.54 -19.89
CA MET A 111 -6.59 11.85 -19.50
C MET A 111 -5.59 11.84 -20.66
N GLY A 112 -5.91 11.21 -21.78
CA GLY A 112 -4.97 11.06 -22.89
C GLY A 112 -3.74 10.18 -22.51
N ILE A 113 -2.86 9.91 -23.46
CA ILE A 113 -1.68 9.03 -23.30
C ILE A 113 -0.64 9.62 -22.33
N ALA A 114 -0.58 10.94 -22.17
CA ALA A 114 0.37 11.61 -21.27
C ALA A 114 0.11 11.36 -19.77
N ALA A 115 -1.09 10.90 -19.41
CA ALA A 115 -1.50 10.71 -18.03
C ALA A 115 -1.13 9.34 -17.43
N ALA A 116 -0.46 8.46 -18.17
CA ALA A 116 -0.08 7.14 -17.67
C ALA A 116 0.86 7.20 -16.45
N VAL A 117 1.65 8.28 -16.33
CA VAL A 117 2.59 8.51 -15.21
C VAL A 117 1.88 9.02 -13.95
N SER A 118 0.68 9.60 -14.08
CA SER A 118 -0.03 10.29 -13.00
C SER A 118 -1.03 9.42 -12.24
N VAL A 119 -1.25 8.18 -12.66
CA VAL A 119 -2.19 7.27 -11.99
C VAL A 119 -1.56 6.73 -10.70
N PRO A 120 -2.20 6.90 -9.53
CA PRO A 120 -1.70 6.31 -8.30
C PRO A 120 -1.72 4.78 -8.40
N LEU A 121 -0.56 4.17 -8.18
CA LEU A 121 -0.38 2.73 -8.20
C LEU A 121 0.23 2.27 -6.87
N ILE A 122 -0.38 1.27 -6.27
CA ILE A 122 0.11 0.63 -5.06
C ILE A 122 0.16 -0.87 -5.31
N THR A 123 1.34 -1.45 -5.17
CA THR A 123 1.54 -2.90 -5.15
C THR A 123 1.78 -3.37 -3.73
N SER A 124 1.31 -4.58 -3.39
CA SER A 124 1.45 -5.14 -2.06
C SER A 124 2.00 -6.54 -2.14
N ILE A 125 3.03 -6.80 -1.35
CA ILE A 125 3.67 -8.10 -1.23
C ILE A 125 3.53 -8.56 0.21
N VAL A 126 3.10 -9.80 0.41
CA VAL A 126 3.10 -10.43 1.72
C VAL A 126 4.54 -10.79 2.03
N SER A 127 5.11 -10.21 3.09
CA SER A 127 6.40 -10.66 3.59
C SER A 127 6.23 -12.03 4.21
N PRO A 128 7.05 -13.01 3.82
CA PRO A 128 7.06 -14.29 4.51
C PRO A 128 7.39 -14.04 5.98
N THR A 129 6.68 -14.73 6.88
CA THR A 129 7.06 -14.75 8.29
C THR A 129 8.44 -15.42 8.43
N ALA A 130 9.16 -15.16 9.54
CA ALA A 130 10.45 -15.78 9.79
C ALA A 130 10.39 -17.31 9.65
N VAL A 131 9.27 -17.93 10.01
CA VAL A 131 9.02 -19.37 9.83
C VAL A 131 8.89 -19.77 8.35
N GLN A 132 8.33 -18.93 7.50
CA GLN A 132 8.20 -19.15 6.06
C GLN A 132 9.49 -18.82 5.28
N ALA A 133 10.34 -17.97 5.86
CA ALA A 133 11.64 -17.62 5.30
C ALA A 133 12.75 -18.65 5.67
N LEU A 134 12.47 -19.62 6.53
CA LEU A 134 13.40 -20.69 6.83
C LEU A 134 13.59 -21.53 5.58
N THR A 135 14.81 -21.51 5.06
CA THR A 135 15.27 -22.38 3.96
C THR A 135 15.56 -23.81 4.43
N CYS A 136 15.42 -24.06 5.72
CA CYS A 136 15.66 -25.33 6.37
C CYS A 136 14.41 -25.90 7.05
N PHE A 137 14.33 -27.21 7.20
CA PHE A 137 13.23 -27.91 7.86
C PHE A 137 13.41 -27.93 9.39
N PRO A 138 12.36 -27.62 10.17
CA PRO A 138 12.40 -27.74 11.62
C PRO A 138 12.50 -29.23 12.07
N GLY A 139 12.80 -29.45 13.34
CA GLY A 139 12.89 -30.79 13.92
C GLY A 139 11.67 -31.65 13.67
N GLY A 140 11.87 -32.94 13.39
CA GLY A 140 10.83 -33.91 13.08
C GLY A 140 10.35 -33.94 11.62
N HIS A 141 10.79 -33.03 10.76
CA HIS A 141 10.48 -33.08 9.34
C HIS A 141 11.35 -34.03 8.57
N ALA A 142 10.81 -34.68 7.54
CA ALA A 142 11.54 -35.58 6.68
C ALA A 142 12.70 -34.86 5.97
N CYS A 143 13.88 -35.47 5.98
CA CYS A 143 15.09 -34.97 5.35
C CYS A 143 15.83 -36.10 4.63
N SER A 144 16.66 -35.71 3.68
CA SER A 144 17.57 -36.63 2.99
C SER A 144 19.06 -36.25 3.18
N THR A 145 19.29 -35.00 3.62
CA THR A 145 20.64 -34.47 3.88
C THR A 145 20.62 -33.53 5.08
N ASP A 146 21.73 -33.39 5.78
CA ASP A 146 21.87 -32.55 6.97
C ASP A 146 21.61 -31.07 6.68
N VAL A 147 21.96 -30.59 5.51
CA VAL A 147 21.77 -29.20 5.10
C VAL A 147 20.31 -28.79 4.94
N GLN A 148 19.39 -29.75 4.85
CA GLN A 148 17.95 -29.49 4.79
C GLN A 148 17.35 -29.16 6.17
N CYS A 149 18.03 -29.57 7.24
CA CYS A 149 17.57 -29.37 8.60
C CYS A 149 18.12 -28.06 9.20
N CYS A 150 17.30 -27.34 9.98
CA CYS A 150 17.77 -26.17 10.71
C CYS A 150 18.81 -26.51 11.78
N SER A 151 18.78 -27.72 12.28
CA SER A 151 19.81 -28.28 13.20
C SER A 151 21.07 -28.75 12.49
N HIS A 152 21.11 -28.71 11.14
CA HIS A 152 22.18 -29.34 10.33
C HIS A 152 22.42 -30.81 10.64
N ASN A 153 21.38 -31.51 11.10
CA ASN A 153 21.47 -32.90 11.47
C ASN A 153 20.23 -33.68 11.02
N CYS A 154 20.41 -34.51 10.00
CA CYS A 154 19.42 -35.46 9.52
C CYS A 154 19.67 -36.81 10.13
N LEU A 155 18.76 -37.29 10.97
CA LEU A 155 18.91 -38.60 11.66
C LEU A 155 18.80 -39.75 10.66
N GLY A 156 19.35 -40.90 11.03
CA GLY A 156 19.32 -42.11 10.21
C GLY A 156 17.93 -42.67 9.90
N ASN A 157 16.87 -42.13 10.53
CA ASN A 157 15.46 -42.38 10.23
C ASN A 157 14.88 -41.37 9.26
N PHE A 158 15.70 -40.57 8.59
CA PHE A 158 15.32 -39.50 7.63
C PHE A 158 14.44 -38.40 8.23
N THR A 159 14.65 -38.04 9.50
CA THR A 159 13.97 -36.90 10.14
C THR A 159 14.99 -35.93 10.71
N CYS A 160 14.67 -34.63 10.66
CA CYS A 160 15.51 -33.58 11.24
C CYS A 160 15.55 -33.70 12.78
N HIS A 161 16.74 -33.61 13.35
CA HIS A 161 16.90 -33.50 14.80
C HIS A 161 16.31 -32.18 15.31
N SER A 162 15.74 -32.20 16.52
CA SER A 162 15.21 -31.03 17.19
C SER A 162 16.31 -30.09 17.66
#